data_56fa564db50cec57b642f09ac652d2d5
#
_entry.id   56fa564db50cec57b642f09ac652d2d5
#
_cell.length_a   1.000
_cell.length_b   1.000
_cell.length_c   1.000
_cell.angle_alpha   90.00
_cell.angle_beta   90.00
_cell.angle_gamma   90.00
#
_symmetry.space_group_name_H-M   'P 1'
#
loop_
_entity.id
_entity.type
_entity.pdbx_description
1 polymer ?
#
loop_
_entity_poly.entity_id
_entity_poly.type
_entity_poly.pdbx_seq_one_letter_code
_entity_poly.pdbx_strand_id
1 'polypeptide(L)'
;MNVSSFSYEQFFHGHSVMFIVPHEDDEINMAGATIYGAIQEGLEVYVVFLTNGDYEYTFDVRCNETYQMAKEIGLPQENIIFLGFGDFIGHEIIQNKLAIITSHANHDKTYGFDFASLVMNEAQPYSWSGIIQSLIDVILHFKPDTIIATDYDTHVDHRLCTFTVASAIEWIIKHTEFRPQLLSAFAYATGYETVDDYYDNNLLSTVINKRALPSNDFSTGNPTLSWTHRLRIPVPYDCRKGELVTNPIFKAMAAHMSQEGYKRGSRLINGDQVFWRRKTDNLSLNAVITVSSDEATHLNDFMRFNIEDVQLNTYNPEDYMWIPTIDDIERKAHIAFKKITVIQVIQLFGNVQNTYSPCSIRIEMSNGKQIILDEIAHMGNGISYVLDEPLLLEW
;
A
#
# COMPACT_ATOMS: atom_id res chain seq x y z
N MET A 1 1.86 -6.70 36.89
CA MET A 1 2.05 -5.83 35.73
C MET A 1 0.73 -5.82 34.97
N ASN A 2 0.04 -4.68 34.93
CA ASN A 2 -1.12 -4.56 34.02
C ASN A 2 -0.57 -4.61 32.60
N VAL A 3 -0.79 -5.71 31.91
CA VAL A 3 -0.62 -5.76 30.46
C VAL A 3 -1.71 -4.82 29.93
N SER A 4 -1.34 -3.68 29.40
CA SER A 4 -2.27 -2.80 28.71
C SER A 4 -2.91 -3.63 27.59
N SER A 5 -4.23 -3.72 27.58
CA SER A 5 -4.95 -4.33 26.47
C SER A 5 -4.57 -3.59 25.18
N PHE A 6 -4.36 -4.30 24.09
CA PHE A 6 -4.16 -3.68 22.78
C PHE A 6 -5.37 -2.79 22.45
N SER A 7 -5.11 -1.62 21.86
CA SER A 7 -6.13 -0.69 21.40
C SER A 7 -5.88 -0.33 19.93
N TYR A 8 -6.89 -0.47 19.10
CA TYR A 8 -6.86 -0.08 17.70
C TYR A 8 -6.72 1.45 17.56
N GLU A 9 -7.43 2.24 18.40
CA GLU A 9 -7.33 3.69 18.40
C GLU A 9 -5.89 4.17 18.65
N GLN A 10 -5.20 3.58 19.64
CA GLN A 10 -3.80 3.89 19.89
C GLN A 10 -2.89 3.45 18.76
N PHE A 11 -3.13 2.28 18.18
CA PHE A 11 -2.33 1.76 17.07
C PHE A 11 -2.49 2.60 15.80
N PHE A 12 -3.71 3.04 15.50
CA PHE A 12 -4.02 3.86 14.33
C PHE A 12 -3.81 5.37 14.57
N HIS A 13 -3.32 5.75 15.75
CA HIS A 13 -3.06 7.14 16.11
C HIS A 13 -4.27 8.06 15.97
N GLY A 14 -5.49 7.53 16.11
CA GLY A 14 -6.74 8.26 15.99
C GLY A 14 -7.95 7.34 15.92
N HIS A 15 -9.10 7.91 15.61
CA HIS A 15 -10.40 7.25 15.71
C HIS A 15 -10.95 6.76 14.35
N SER A 16 -10.27 7.09 13.25
CA SER A 16 -10.71 6.75 11.90
C SER A 16 -9.64 6.01 11.09
N VAL A 17 -10.05 4.98 10.35
CA VAL A 17 -9.17 4.19 9.50
C VAL A 17 -9.82 3.87 8.16
N MET A 18 -9.07 4.03 7.07
CA MET A 18 -9.50 3.74 5.71
C MET A 18 -8.66 2.59 5.13
N PHE A 19 -9.34 1.56 4.67
CA PHE A 19 -8.73 0.44 3.95
C PHE A 19 -8.94 0.64 2.46
N ILE A 20 -7.88 0.62 1.67
CA ILE A 20 -7.92 0.79 0.21
C ILE A 20 -7.43 -0.49 -0.43
N VAL A 21 -8.32 -1.13 -1.18
CA VAL A 21 -8.07 -2.43 -1.81
C VAL A 21 -8.48 -2.43 -3.28
N PRO A 22 -7.88 -3.29 -4.11
CA PRO A 22 -8.25 -3.37 -5.53
C PRO A 22 -9.65 -3.90 -5.76
N HIS A 23 -9.99 -5.08 -5.20
CA HIS A 23 -11.24 -5.81 -5.49
C HIS A 23 -12.04 -6.10 -4.23
N GLU A 24 -13.29 -6.42 -4.44
CA GLU A 24 -14.21 -6.88 -3.40
C GLU A 24 -13.87 -8.34 -3.04
N ASP A 25 -13.27 -8.56 -1.93
CA ASP A 25 -12.75 -9.69 -1.18
C ASP A 25 -11.34 -9.44 -0.62
N ASP A 26 -10.58 -8.52 -1.23
CA ASP A 26 -9.22 -8.21 -0.80
C ASP A 26 -9.18 -7.53 0.58
N GLU A 27 -10.22 -6.83 0.99
CA GLU A 27 -10.32 -6.23 2.33
C GLU A 27 -10.27 -7.30 3.42
N ILE A 28 -10.90 -8.45 3.17
CA ILE A 28 -10.88 -9.58 4.10
C ILE A 28 -9.57 -10.35 3.97
N ASN A 29 -9.08 -10.55 2.75
CA ASN A 29 -7.78 -11.16 2.49
C ASN A 29 -6.65 -10.40 3.21
N MET A 30 -6.66 -9.07 3.10
CA MET A 30 -5.60 -8.20 3.61
C MET A 30 -5.70 -7.97 5.12
N ALA A 31 -6.90 -7.67 5.63
CA ALA A 31 -7.06 -7.06 6.95
C ALA A 31 -8.38 -7.39 7.67
N GLY A 32 -9.09 -8.46 7.28
CA GLY A 32 -10.45 -8.73 7.76
C GLY A 32 -10.59 -8.72 9.28
N ALA A 33 -9.67 -9.36 10.02
CA ALA A 33 -9.72 -9.37 11.48
C ALA A 33 -9.40 -7.99 12.10
N THR A 34 -8.56 -7.20 11.44
CA THR A 34 -8.24 -5.82 11.86
C THR A 34 -9.44 -4.91 11.64
N ILE A 35 -10.11 -5.01 10.49
CA ILE A 35 -11.36 -4.30 10.18
C ILE A 35 -12.40 -4.62 11.25
N TYR A 36 -12.66 -5.91 11.48
CA TYR A 36 -13.60 -6.36 12.51
C TYR A 36 -13.26 -5.79 13.90
N GLY A 37 -11.99 -5.91 14.32
CA GLY A 37 -11.55 -5.43 15.63
C GLY A 37 -11.68 -3.91 15.81
N ALA A 38 -11.36 -3.14 14.77
CA ALA A 38 -11.53 -1.68 14.79
C ALA A 38 -13.02 -1.29 14.92
N ILE A 39 -13.92 -1.96 14.18
CA ILE A 39 -15.36 -1.77 14.31
C ILE A 39 -15.86 -2.11 15.72
N GLN A 40 -15.40 -3.25 16.31
CA GLN A 40 -15.81 -3.65 17.65
C GLN A 40 -15.31 -2.69 18.75
N GLU A 41 -14.18 -2.00 18.54
CA GLU A 41 -13.68 -0.95 19.43
C GLU A 41 -14.42 0.39 19.22
N GLY A 42 -15.22 0.52 18.15
CA GLY A 42 -16.03 1.70 17.86
C GLY A 42 -15.32 2.74 16.97
N LEU A 43 -14.26 2.36 16.28
CA LEU A 43 -13.60 3.25 15.34
C LEU A 43 -14.47 3.46 14.09
N GLU A 44 -14.30 4.61 13.45
CA GLU A 44 -14.84 4.91 12.15
C GLU A 44 -14.02 4.22 11.07
N VAL A 45 -14.57 3.18 10.47
CA VAL A 45 -13.90 2.33 9.49
C VAL A 45 -14.48 2.56 8.10
N TYR A 46 -13.62 2.88 7.14
CA TYR A 46 -13.97 3.01 5.72
C TYR A 46 -13.29 1.91 4.91
N VAL A 47 -14.00 1.36 3.93
CA VAL A 47 -13.42 0.41 2.96
C VAL A 47 -13.63 0.95 1.56
N VAL A 48 -12.54 1.13 0.84
CA VAL A 48 -12.50 1.71 -0.51
C VAL A 48 -12.05 0.64 -1.51
N PHE A 49 -12.90 0.34 -2.48
CA PHE A 49 -12.62 -0.57 -3.59
C PHE A 49 -12.23 0.21 -4.83
N LEU A 50 -11.09 -0.11 -5.42
CA LEU A 50 -10.57 0.57 -6.60
C LEU A 50 -11.38 0.21 -7.84
N THR A 51 -11.62 -1.10 -8.05
CA THR A 51 -12.33 -1.63 -9.21
C THR A 51 -13.75 -2.06 -8.86
N ASN A 52 -14.54 -2.36 -9.87
CA ASN A 52 -15.88 -2.90 -9.76
C ASN A 52 -15.91 -4.44 -9.74
N GLY A 53 -14.75 -5.10 -9.81
CA GLY A 53 -14.66 -6.56 -9.91
C GLY A 53 -15.40 -7.13 -11.13
N ASP A 54 -15.48 -6.37 -12.23
CA ASP A 54 -16.37 -6.60 -13.37
C ASP A 54 -15.73 -7.40 -14.52
N TYR A 55 -14.66 -8.15 -14.22
CA TYR A 55 -14.00 -9.00 -15.21
C TYR A 55 -14.75 -10.31 -15.47
N GLU A 56 -15.00 -11.11 -14.43
CA GLU A 56 -15.72 -12.40 -14.55
C GLU A 56 -17.20 -12.29 -14.19
N TYR A 57 -17.56 -11.33 -13.31
CA TYR A 57 -18.91 -11.10 -12.81
C TYR A 57 -19.30 -9.65 -13.06
N THR A 58 -20.58 -9.34 -12.90
CA THR A 58 -21.04 -7.95 -12.98
C THR A 58 -20.82 -7.23 -11.67
N PHE A 59 -20.67 -5.90 -11.72
CA PHE A 59 -20.59 -5.05 -10.54
C PHE A 59 -21.71 -5.33 -9.52
N ASP A 60 -22.96 -5.52 -9.98
CA ASP A 60 -24.09 -5.79 -9.09
C ASP A 60 -23.89 -7.05 -8.24
N VAL A 61 -23.29 -8.10 -8.79
CA VAL A 61 -22.95 -9.33 -8.05
C VAL A 61 -21.93 -9.02 -6.97
N ARG A 62 -20.82 -8.40 -7.34
CA ARG A 62 -19.71 -8.08 -6.43
C ARG A 62 -20.17 -7.11 -5.32
N CYS A 63 -20.89 -6.05 -5.70
CA CYS A 63 -21.45 -5.06 -4.77
C CYS A 63 -22.39 -5.70 -3.75
N ASN A 64 -23.29 -6.59 -4.19
CA ASN A 64 -24.20 -7.30 -3.27
C ASN A 64 -23.45 -8.22 -2.30
N GLU A 65 -22.42 -8.92 -2.76
CA GLU A 65 -21.57 -9.76 -1.91
C GLU A 65 -20.82 -8.91 -0.87
N THR A 66 -20.30 -7.75 -1.27
CA THR A 66 -19.68 -6.78 -0.36
C THR A 66 -20.65 -6.29 0.73
N TYR A 67 -21.90 -6.02 0.38
CA TYR A 67 -22.90 -5.64 1.38
C TYR A 67 -23.28 -6.80 2.32
N GLN A 68 -23.24 -8.05 1.85
CA GLN A 68 -23.41 -9.20 2.75
C GLN A 68 -22.19 -9.36 3.68
N MET A 69 -20.98 -9.25 3.15
CA MET A 69 -19.75 -9.23 3.95
C MET A 69 -19.82 -8.17 5.05
N ALA A 70 -20.20 -6.95 4.71
CA ALA A 70 -20.30 -5.84 5.65
C ALA A 70 -21.23 -6.14 6.84
N LYS A 71 -22.36 -6.81 6.58
CA LYS A 71 -23.30 -7.24 7.64
C LYS A 71 -22.65 -8.24 8.60
N GLU A 72 -21.84 -9.16 8.11
CA GLU A 72 -21.20 -10.18 8.95
C GLU A 72 -20.18 -9.60 9.92
N ILE A 73 -19.53 -8.47 9.55
CA ILE A 73 -18.52 -7.81 10.40
C ILE A 73 -19.04 -6.54 11.08
N GLY A 74 -20.26 -6.10 10.79
CA GLY A 74 -20.86 -4.89 11.37
C GLY A 74 -20.36 -3.59 10.75
N LEU A 75 -19.84 -3.62 9.51
CA LEU A 75 -19.44 -2.41 8.79
C LEU A 75 -20.69 -1.67 8.26
N PRO A 76 -20.88 -0.38 8.57
CA PRO A 76 -21.95 0.42 8.01
C PRO A 76 -21.86 0.49 6.49
N GLN A 77 -22.99 0.37 5.81
CA GLN A 77 -23.02 0.36 4.33
C GLN A 77 -22.53 1.68 3.74
N GLU A 78 -22.81 2.80 4.39
CA GLU A 78 -22.35 4.14 4.02
C GLU A 78 -20.82 4.32 4.09
N ASN A 79 -20.13 3.42 4.78
CA ASN A 79 -18.67 3.42 4.88
C ASN A 79 -17.99 2.52 3.82
N ILE A 80 -18.79 1.94 2.93
CA ILE A 80 -18.31 1.19 1.76
C ILE A 80 -18.26 2.14 0.57
N ILE A 81 -17.08 2.32 0.00
CA ILE A 81 -16.83 3.27 -1.09
C ILE A 81 -16.32 2.52 -2.31
N PHE A 82 -17.00 2.64 -3.43
CA PHE A 82 -16.53 2.13 -4.72
C PHE A 82 -15.96 3.30 -5.52
N LEU A 83 -14.74 3.13 -6.08
CA LEU A 83 -14.18 4.11 -7.01
C LEU A 83 -14.64 3.86 -8.43
N GLY A 84 -15.08 2.63 -8.76
CA GLY A 84 -15.81 2.35 -9.98
C GLY A 84 -14.96 2.11 -11.21
N PHE A 85 -13.65 1.85 -11.07
CA PHE A 85 -12.78 1.52 -12.20
C PHE A 85 -13.00 0.08 -12.68
N GLY A 86 -12.66 -0.21 -13.94
CA GLY A 86 -12.77 -1.56 -14.49
C GLY A 86 -11.76 -2.52 -13.84
N ASP A 87 -12.16 -3.77 -13.74
CA ASP A 87 -11.29 -4.84 -13.26
C ASP A 87 -10.32 -5.28 -14.36
N PHE A 88 -9.12 -5.73 -13.96
CA PHE A 88 -8.07 -6.28 -14.82
C PHE A 88 -7.52 -5.30 -15.88
N ILE A 89 -7.55 -4.00 -15.62
CA ILE A 89 -7.01 -2.95 -16.50
C ILE A 89 -5.64 -2.41 -16.07
N GLY A 90 -5.11 -2.91 -14.96
CA GLY A 90 -3.91 -2.37 -14.34
C GLY A 90 -2.67 -2.42 -15.24
N HIS A 91 -2.54 -3.47 -16.05
CA HIS A 91 -1.40 -3.61 -16.94
C HIS A 91 -1.33 -2.50 -17.98
N GLU A 92 -2.44 -2.25 -18.66
CA GLU A 92 -2.54 -1.24 -19.71
C GLU A 92 -2.34 0.18 -19.16
N ILE A 93 -2.91 0.47 -18.00
CA ILE A 93 -2.77 1.78 -17.35
C ILE A 93 -1.33 2.03 -16.88
N ILE A 94 -0.68 1.02 -16.30
CA ILE A 94 0.71 1.14 -15.85
C ILE A 94 1.64 1.32 -17.06
N GLN A 95 1.41 0.58 -18.16
CA GLN A 95 2.22 0.69 -19.38
C GLN A 95 2.05 2.02 -20.08
N ASN A 96 0.87 2.62 -20.04
CA ASN A 96 0.60 3.89 -20.70
C ASN A 96 -0.20 4.83 -19.81
N LYS A 97 0.49 5.56 -18.96
CA LYS A 97 -0.09 6.50 -17.99
C LYS A 97 -0.91 7.63 -18.62
N LEU A 98 -0.76 7.88 -19.94
CA LEU A 98 -1.48 8.93 -20.66
C LEU A 98 -2.74 8.42 -21.36
N ALA A 99 -2.91 7.10 -21.51
CA ALA A 99 -4.05 6.52 -22.20
C ALA A 99 -5.31 6.49 -21.32
N ILE A 100 -6.46 6.53 -22.00
CA ILE A 100 -7.74 6.12 -21.44
C ILE A 100 -7.99 4.70 -21.93
N ILE A 101 -8.24 3.78 -21.00
CA ILE A 101 -8.39 2.35 -21.29
C ILE A 101 -9.88 2.00 -21.30
N THR A 102 -10.27 1.05 -22.15
CA THR A 102 -11.61 0.46 -22.12
C THR A 102 -11.54 -0.91 -21.43
N SER A 103 -12.36 -1.12 -20.41
CA SER A 103 -12.41 -2.39 -19.67
C SER A 103 -13.07 -3.52 -20.47
N HIS A 104 -12.97 -4.74 -19.94
CA HIS A 104 -13.68 -5.90 -20.48
C HIS A 104 -15.20 -5.74 -20.49
N ALA A 105 -15.75 -5.00 -19.53
CA ALA A 105 -17.16 -4.63 -19.48
C ALA A 105 -17.55 -3.50 -20.46
N ASN A 106 -16.62 -3.06 -21.32
CA ASN A 106 -16.80 -2.03 -22.33
C ASN A 106 -17.13 -0.63 -21.76
N HIS A 107 -16.52 -0.31 -20.61
CA HIS A 107 -16.54 1.03 -20.01
C HIS A 107 -15.16 1.67 -20.11
N ASP A 108 -15.12 2.99 -20.25
CA ASP A 108 -13.90 3.83 -20.24
C ASP A 108 -13.91 4.91 -19.15
N LYS A 109 -14.93 4.89 -18.31
CA LYS A 109 -15.16 5.77 -17.16
C LYS A 109 -15.73 5.00 -15.99
N THR A 110 -15.55 5.53 -14.80
CA THR A 110 -16.15 5.01 -13.58
C THR A 110 -17.67 4.94 -13.69
N TYR A 111 -18.26 3.90 -13.12
CA TYR A 111 -19.70 3.66 -13.15
C TYR A 111 -20.17 2.88 -11.91
N GLY A 112 -21.47 2.67 -11.81
CA GLY A 112 -22.08 1.99 -10.67
C GLY A 112 -22.38 2.97 -9.55
N PHE A 113 -22.02 2.64 -8.31
CA PHE A 113 -22.11 3.52 -7.14
C PHE A 113 -20.78 4.25 -6.90
N ASP A 114 -20.12 4.68 -7.97
CA ASP A 114 -18.79 5.28 -7.85
C ASP A 114 -18.81 6.64 -7.14
N PHE A 115 -17.81 6.82 -6.28
CA PHE A 115 -17.69 8.01 -5.44
C PHE A 115 -17.62 9.30 -6.25
N ALA A 116 -16.88 9.28 -7.37
CA ALA A 116 -16.68 10.47 -8.19
C ALA A 116 -18.01 10.97 -8.79
N SER A 117 -18.85 10.07 -9.32
CA SER A 117 -20.17 10.44 -9.83
C SER A 117 -21.13 10.88 -8.72
N LEU A 118 -21.13 10.20 -7.57
CA LEU A 118 -22.09 10.45 -6.49
C LEU A 118 -21.76 11.71 -5.68
N VAL A 119 -20.48 11.98 -5.43
CA VAL A 119 -20.03 13.05 -4.54
C VAL A 119 -19.49 14.24 -5.32
N MET A 120 -18.69 13.98 -6.38
CA MET A 120 -18.04 15.01 -7.18
C MET A 120 -18.87 15.39 -8.42
N ASN A 121 -19.94 14.66 -8.74
CA ASN A 121 -20.80 14.82 -9.91
C ASN A 121 -20.07 14.65 -11.26
N GLU A 122 -18.99 13.89 -11.30
CA GLU A 122 -18.20 13.68 -12.51
C GLU A 122 -17.54 12.30 -12.50
N ALA A 123 -17.92 11.44 -13.46
CA ALA A 123 -17.28 10.14 -13.65
C ALA A 123 -15.83 10.31 -14.13
N GLN A 124 -14.90 9.57 -13.55
CA GLN A 124 -13.48 9.64 -13.90
C GLN A 124 -13.11 8.70 -15.05
N PRO A 125 -12.24 9.12 -15.98
CA PRO A 125 -11.78 8.24 -17.05
C PRO A 125 -10.92 7.11 -16.49
N TYR A 126 -10.94 5.93 -17.13
CA TYR A 126 -10.06 4.81 -16.81
C TYR A 126 -8.64 5.12 -17.26
N SER A 127 -7.96 5.90 -16.45
CA SER A 127 -6.60 6.37 -16.70
C SER A 127 -5.82 6.50 -15.39
N TRP A 128 -4.50 6.56 -15.50
CA TRP A 128 -3.64 6.80 -14.34
C TRP A 128 -4.05 8.05 -13.55
N SER A 129 -4.28 9.16 -14.24
CA SER A 129 -4.69 10.42 -13.61
C SER A 129 -6.09 10.35 -13.00
N GLY A 130 -7.03 9.65 -13.63
CA GLY A 130 -8.39 9.47 -13.12
C GLY A 130 -8.41 8.69 -11.81
N ILE A 131 -7.61 7.62 -11.70
CA ILE A 131 -7.48 6.85 -10.46
C ILE A 131 -6.88 7.70 -9.35
N ILE A 132 -5.77 8.39 -9.63
CA ILE A 132 -5.10 9.26 -8.64
C ILE A 132 -6.05 10.34 -8.15
N GLN A 133 -6.81 10.99 -9.05
CA GLN A 133 -7.77 12.01 -8.68
C GLN A 133 -8.87 11.45 -7.77
N SER A 134 -9.45 10.29 -8.11
CA SER A 134 -10.46 9.64 -7.27
C SER A 134 -9.92 9.29 -5.88
N LEU A 135 -8.68 8.82 -5.79
CA LEU A 135 -8.02 8.53 -4.51
C LEU A 135 -7.77 9.80 -3.69
N ILE A 136 -7.31 10.88 -4.31
CA ILE A 136 -7.14 12.18 -3.65
C ILE A 136 -8.48 12.67 -3.09
N ASP A 137 -9.52 12.63 -3.92
CA ASP A 137 -10.84 13.13 -3.56
C ASP A 137 -11.44 12.35 -2.38
N VAL A 138 -11.40 11.02 -2.40
CA VAL A 138 -11.92 10.21 -1.30
C VAL A 138 -11.11 10.38 -0.02
N ILE A 139 -9.79 10.39 -0.11
CA ILE A 139 -8.91 10.57 1.05
C ILE A 139 -9.11 11.96 1.69
N LEU A 140 -9.20 13.02 0.89
CA LEU A 140 -9.39 14.38 1.39
C LEU A 140 -10.84 14.64 1.84
N HIS A 141 -11.82 13.89 1.34
CA HIS A 141 -13.21 13.98 1.80
C HIS A 141 -13.37 13.44 3.23
N PHE A 142 -12.84 12.23 3.47
CA PHE A 142 -12.98 11.57 4.78
C PHE A 142 -11.86 11.93 5.76
N LYS A 143 -10.66 12.23 5.29
CA LYS A 143 -9.48 12.58 6.09
C LYS A 143 -9.19 11.57 7.22
N PRO A 144 -9.05 10.28 6.93
CA PRO A 144 -8.82 9.27 7.95
C PRO A 144 -7.49 9.48 8.67
N ASP A 145 -7.42 9.17 9.97
CA ASP A 145 -6.17 9.23 10.74
C ASP A 145 -5.14 8.24 10.22
N THR A 146 -5.61 7.04 9.84
CA THR A 146 -4.78 6.00 9.24
C THR A 146 -5.35 5.50 7.92
N ILE A 147 -4.48 5.26 6.96
CA ILE A 147 -4.78 4.56 5.70
C ILE A 147 -4.02 3.25 5.70
N ILE A 148 -4.70 2.15 5.36
CA ILE A 148 -4.10 0.83 5.11
C ILE A 148 -4.39 0.49 3.66
N ALA A 149 -3.35 0.31 2.85
CA ALA A 149 -3.50 0.03 1.43
C ALA A 149 -2.84 -1.29 1.04
N THR A 150 -3.39 -1.93 0.03
CA THR A 150 -2.78 -3.12 -0.59
C THR A 150 -1.41 -2.76 -1.14
N ASP A 151 -0.40 -3.53 -0.76
CA ASP A 151 0.96 -3.40 -1.30
C ASP A 151 1.16 -4.35 -2.48
N TYR A 152 2.27 -4.18 -3.13
CA TYR A 152 2.72 -4.82 -4.34
C TYR A 152 2.83 -6.34 -4.20
N ASP A 153 1.98 -7.07 -4.90
CA ASP A 153 2.01 -8.53 -5.01
C ASP A 153 1.90 -9.01 -6.47
N THR A 154 1.55 -10.24 -6.70
CA THR A 154 1.55 -10.83 -8.04
C THR A 154 0.39 -10.38 -8.94
N HIS A 155 -0.69 -9.80 -8.37
CA HIS A 155 -1.83 -9.35 -9.17
C HIS A 155 -1.61 -7.95 -9.75
N VAL A 156 -1.99 -7.77 -11.02
CA VAL A 156 -1.73 -6.51 -11.73
C VAL A 156 -2.49 -5.31 -11.14
N ASP A 157 -3.73 -5.49 -10.70
CA ASP A 157 -4.51 -4.40 -10.11
C ASP A 157 -4.07 -4.09 -8.67
N HIS A 158 -3.45 -5.05 -7.95
CA HIS A 158 -2.80 -4.77 -6.68
C HIS A 158 -1.60 -3.84 -6.87
N ARG A 159 -0.82 -4.05 -7.93
CA ARG A 159 0.28 -3.15 -8.31
C ARG A 159 -0.23 -1.77 -8.71
N LEU A 160 -1.32 -1.73 -9.50
CA LEU A 160 -1.97 -0.46 -9.86
C LEU A 160 -2.42 0.28 -8.60
N CYS A 161 -3.07 -0.41 -7.65
CA CYS A 161 -3.47 0.15 -6.37
C CYS A 161 -2.27 0.71 -5.59
N THR A 162 -1.20 -0.09 -5.46
CA THR A 162 0.04 0.34 -4.78
C THR A 162 0.61 1.63 -5.36
N PHE A 163 0.77 1.68 -6.68
CA PHE A 163 1.37 2.83 -7.34
C PHE A 163 0.49 4.06 -7.30
N THR A 164 -0.81 3.90 -7.52
CA THR A 164 -1.74 5.04 -7.55
C THR A 164 -2.02 5.60 -6.15
N VAL A 165 -2.07 4.75 -5.12
CA VAL A 165 -2.10 5.21 -3.72
C VAL A 165 -0.82 5.97 -3.37
N ALA A 166 0.36 5.46 -3.76
CA ALA A 166 1.61 6.18 -3.52
C ALA A 166 1.61 7.56 -4.18
N SER A 167 1.15 7.66 -5.43
CA SER A 167 1.06 8.94 -6.15
C SER A 167 0.02 9.89 -5.55
N ALA A 168 -1.12 9.37 -5.10
CA ALA A 168 -2.15 10.18 -4.43
C ALA A 168 -1.63 10.73 -3.09
N ILE A 169 -0.97 9.92 -2.27
CA ILE A 169 -0.36 10.34 -1.01
C ILE A 169 0.77 11.35 -1.26
N GLU A 170 1.60 11.14 -2.27
CA GLU A 170 2.60 12.12 -2.68
C GLU A 170 1.98 13.48 -2.97
N TRP A 171 0.93 13.50 -3.81
CA TRP A 171 0.23 14.73 -4.15
C TRP A 171 -0.34 15.41 -2.90
N ILE A 172 -1.01 14.66 -2.03
CA ILE A 172 -1.60 15.16 -0.78
C ILE A 172 -0.52 15.79 0.12
N ILE A 173 0.62 15.12 0.28
CA ILE A 173 1.73 15.62 1.11
C ILE A 173 2.33 16.90 0.50
N LYS A 174 2.45 16.98 -0.83
CA LYS A 174 3.01 18.15 -1.50
C LYS A 174 2.10 19.38 -1.50
N HIS A 175 0.78 19.17 -1.48
CA HIS A 175 -0.21 20.25 -1.69
C HIS A 175 -1.08 20.56 -0.47
N THR A 176 -1.01 19.76 0.59
CA THR A 176 -1.81 19.95 1.81
C THR A 176 -0.96 19.76 3.07
N GLU A 177 -1.54 20.11 4.23
CA GLU A 177 -0.94 19.79 5.54
C GLU A 177 -1.39 18.45 6.11
N PHE A 178 -2.24 17.71 5.38
CA PHE A 178 -2.76 16.42 5.84
C PHE A 178 -1.67 15.33 5.78
N ARG A 179 -1.46 14.64 6.89
CA ARG A 179 -0.40 13.62 7.07
C ARG A 179 -0.97 12.38 7.78
N PRO A 180 -1.75 11.55 7.08
CA PRO A 180 -2.26 10.33 7.69
C PRO A 180 -1.12 9.35 8.01
N GLN A 181 -1.32 8.47 8.99
CA GLN A 181 -0.48 7.28 9.08
C GLN A 181 -0.75 6.41 7.85
N LEU A 182 0.28 5.95 7.17
CA LEU A 182 0.14 5.02 6.05
C LEU A 182 0.76 3.67 6.41
N LEU A 183 -0.05 2.62 6.27
CA LEU A 183 0.34 1.23 6.44
C LEU A 183 0.09 0.47 5.14
N SER A 184 0.93 -0.52 4.88
CA SER A 184 0.79 -1.45 3.75
C SER A 184 0.58 -2.86 4.25
N ALA A 185 -0.19 -3.64 3.52
CA ALA A 185 -0.36 -5.07 3.71
C ALA A 185 -0.61 -5.76 2.36
N PHE A 186 -0.58 -7.09 2.34
CA PHE A 186 -0.83 -7.88 1.14
C PHE A 186 -2.22 -8.48 1.16
N ALA A 187 -2.89 -8.48 0.02
CA ALA A 187 -4.17 -9.15 -0.14
C ALA A 187 -3.98 -10.62 -0.57
N TYR A 188 -3.02 -10.90 -1.42
CA TYR A 188 -2.75 -12.27 -1.82
C TYR A 188 -1.64 -12.92 -0.98
N ALA A 189 -1.71 -14.25 -0.97
CA ALA A 189 -0.69 -15.09 -0.37
C ALA A 189 0.69 -14.69 -0.91
N THR A 190 1.41 -14.18 0.00
CA THR A 190 2.69 -13.64 -0.20
C THR A 190 3.56 -14.46 0.69
N GLY A 191 4.36 -15.20 0.62
CA GLY A 191 5.17 -15.91 1.61
C GLY A 191 4.97 -15.60 3.09
N TYR A 192 4.05 -14.72 3.43
CA TYR A 192 3.59 -14.41 4.80
C TYR A 192 2.32 -15.18 5.09
N GLU A 193 2.44 -16.50 5.02
CA GLU A 193 1.32 -17.42 5.16
C GLU A 193 1.20 -17.97 6.57
N THR A 194 0.01 -18.46 6.83
CA THR A 194 -0.29 -19.29 7.98
C THR A 194 -0.50 -20.74 7.51
N VAL A 195 -0.54 -21.67 8.46
CA VAL A 195 -0.93 -23.06 8.20
C VAL A 195 -2.37 -23.07 7.69
N ASP A 196 -2.68 -23.88 6.68
CA ASP A 196 -4.04 -24.00 6.11
C ASP A 196 -4.95 -24.87 6.99
N ASP A 197 -5.01 -24.56 8.27
CA ASP A 197 -5.88 -25.20 9.24
C ASP A 197 -6.33 -24.17 10.29
N TYR A 198 -7.61 -23.89 10.34
CA TYR A 198 -8.17 -22.93 11.29
C TYR A 198 -7.83 -23.25 12.75
N TYR A 199 -7.92 -24.50 13.16
CA TYR A 199 -7.73 -24.89 14.54
C TYR A 199 -6.28 -24.82 14.98
N ASP A 200 -5.35 -24.99 14.05
CA ASP A 200 -3.91 -24.79 14.31
C ASP A 200 -3.51 -23.32 14.15
N ASN A 201 -4.14 -22.60 13.23
CA ASN A 201 -3.77 -21.23 12.87
C ASN A 201 -4.19 -20.17 13.87
N ASN A 202 -5.36 -20.34 14.48
CA ASN A 202 -5.99 -19.29 15.30
C ASN A 202 -5.15 -18.81 16.50
N LEU A 203 -4.10 -19.52 16.84
CA LEU A 203 -3.15 -19.16 17.89
C LEU A 203 -1.75 -18.83 17.37
N LEU A 204 -1.44 -19.16 16.12
CA LEU A 204 -0.13 -18.98 15.54
C LEU A 204 0.03 -17.57 14.97
N SER A 205 1.24 -17.04 15.08
CA SER A 205 1.62 -15.80 14.42
C SER A 205 1.91 -16.03 12.94
N THR A 206 1.67 -15.01 12.14
CA THR A 206 2.11 -14.96 10.75
C THR A 206 3.63 -15.16 10.67
N VAL A 207 4.08 -16.00 9.78
CA VAL A 207 5.49 -16.33 9.54
C VAL A 207 5.84 -16.20 8.07
N ILE A 208 7.13 -16.10 7.76
CA ILE A 208 7.60 -16.21 6.38
C ILE A 208 7.61 -17.69 6.01
N ASN A 209 6.81 -18.08 5.01
CA ASN A 209 6.81 -19.42 4.49
C ASN A 209 7.86 -19.56 3.36
N LYS A 210 9.03 -20.04 3.70
CA LYS A 210 10.14 -20.23 2.76
C LYS A 210 9.92 -21.34 1.73
N ARG A 211 8.85 -22.13 1.87
CA ARG A 211 8.59 -23.29 0.99
C ARG A 211 7.58 -22.99 -0.13
N ALA A 212 6.77 -21.97 0.04
CA ALA A 212 5.63 -21.69 -0.84
C ALA A 212 6.00 -20.90 -2.10
N LEU A 213 7.29 -20.72 -2.40
CA LEU A 213 7.67 -19.67 -3.28
C LEU A 213 8.14 -20.16 -4.62
N PRO A 214 7.32 -19.98 -5.65
CA PRO A 214 7.85 -19.88 -6.99
C PRO A 214 8.86 -18.72 -7.01
N SER A 215 9.94 -18.91 -7.76
CA SER A 215 11.02 -17.93 -7.94
C SER A 215 10.61 -16.53 -8.43
N ASN A 216 9.32 -16.32 -8.63
CA ASN A 216 8.70 -15.10 -9.18
C ASN A 216 7.70 -14.45 -8.23
N ASP A 217 7.55 -14.95 -7.03
CA ASP A 217 6.64 -14.37 -6.08
C ASP A 217 7.36 -13.26 -5.30
N PHE A 218 7.05 -11.99 -5.67
CA PHE A 218 7.55 -10.81 -5.01
C PHE A 218 7.38 -10.83 -3.52
N SER A 219 6.40 -11.50 -3.14
CA SER A 219 5.91 -11.50 -1.83
C SER A 219 6.64 -12.42 -0.90
N THR A 220 7.49 -13.27 -1.45
CA THR A 220 8.32 -14.11 -0.62
C THR A 220 9.39 -13.44 0.13
N GLY A 221 9.02 -12.47 0.74
CA GLY A 221 9.86 -11.49 1.25
C GLY A 221 9.96 -10.39 0.21
N ASN A 222 8.84 -9.70 -0.08
CA ASN A 222 8.90 -8.48 -0.86
C ASN A 222 10.14 -7.72 -0.39
N PRO A 223 11.20 -7.65 -1.23
CA PRO A 223 12.46 -7.11 -0.78
C PRO A 223 12.38 -5.60 -0.48
N THR A 224 11.26 -4.96 -0.83
CA THR A 224 10.95 -3.59 -0.42
C THR A 224 10.41 -3.50 1.01
N LEU A 225 10.05 -4.63 1.63
CA LEU A 225 9.49 -4.69 2.98
C LEU A 225 10.32 -5.61 3.88
N SER A 226 11.00 -5.04 4.85
CA SER A 226 11.78 -5.83 5.81
C SER A 226 10.88 -6.51 6.84
N TRP A 227 10.97 -7.84 6.95
CA TRP A 227 10.25 -8.61 7.96
C TRP A 227 10.52 -8.14 9.39
N THR A 228 11.71 -7.63 9.67
CA THR A 228 12.06 -7.11 10.99
C THR A 228 11.33 -5.81 11.35
N HIS A 229 10.87 -5.06 10.35
CA HIS A 229 10.15 -3.80 10.54
C HIS A 229 8.62 -3.95 10.50
N ARG A 230 8.12 -5.20 10.45
CA ARG A 230 6.67 -5.43 10.47
C ARG A 230 6.04 -4.95 11.76
N LEU A 231 4.85 -4.44 11.65
CA LEU A 231 3.95 -4.17 12.75
C LEU A 231 2.98 -5.35 12.89
N ARG A 232 2.67 -5.76 14.10
CA ARG A 232 1.78 -6.89 14.38
C ARG A 232 0.57 -6.39 15.14
N ILE A 233 -0.61 -6.69 14.62
CA ILE A 233 -1.88 -6.46 15.30
C ILE A 233 -2.42 -7.81 15.77
N PRO A 234 -2.72 -7.98 17.06
CA PRO A 234 -3.35 -9.19 17.53
C PRO A 234 -4.77 -9.31 16.96
N VAL A 235 -5.11 -10.49 16.48
CA VAL A 235 -6.47 -10.78 16.03
C VAL A 235 -7.42 -10.81 17.23
N PRO A 236 -8.63 -10.20 17.12
CA PRO A 236 -9.62 -10.21 18.20
C PRO A 236 -9.95 -11.61 18.70
N TYR A 237 -10.20 -11.75 19.98
CA TYR A 237 -10.46 -13.06 20.59
C TYR A 237 -11.63 -13.79 19.92
N ASP A 238 -12.68 -13.07 19.52
CA ASP A 238 -13.86 -13.65 18.85
C ASP A 238 -13.54 -14.22 17.48
N CYS A 239 -12.48 -13.74 16.82
CA CYS A 239 -11.97 -14.28 15.55
C CYS A 239 -11.04 -15.50 15.74
N ARG A 240 -10.73 -15.89 16.99
CA ARG A 240 -9.79 -16.97 17.30
C ARG A 240 -10.42 -18.13 18.09
N LYS A 241 -11.74 -18.16 18.24
CA LYS A 241 -12.44 -19.16 19.03
C LYS A 241 -13.69 -19.69 18.32
N GLY A 242 -14.18 -20.83 18.82
CA GLY A 242 -15.41 -21.43 18.34
C GLY A 242 -15.22 -22.23 17.04
N GLU A 243 -16.33 -22.54 16.42
CA GLU A 243 -16.34 -23.26 15.16
C GLU A 243 -16.06 -22.33 13.99
N LEU A 244 -15.34 -22.80 12.98
CA LEU A 244 -15.00 -22.02 11.78
C LEU A 244 -16.22 -21.35 11.15
N VAL A 245 -17.32 -22.09 11.00
CA VAL A 245 -18.56 -21.59 10.38
C VAL A 245 -19.25 -20.47 11.17
N THR A 246 -18.88 -20.26 12.42
CA THR A 246 -19.40 -19.17 13.26
C THR A 246 -18.44 -17.98 13.34
N ASN A 247 -17.23 -18.16 12.82
CA ASN A 247 -16.20 -17.13 12.86
C ASN A 247 -16.59 -15.93 11.97
N PRO A 248 -16.54 -14.68 12.45
CA PRO A 248 -16.97 -13.52 11.69
C PRO A 248 -16.14 -13.31 10.41
N ILE A 249 -14.84 -13.60 10.43
CA ILE A 249 -13.98 -13.43 9.26
C ILE A 249 -14.25 -14.50 8.21
N PHE A 250 -14.48 -15.76 8.65
CA PHE A 250 -14.91 -16.81 7.75
C PHE A 250 -16.23 -16.46 7.05
N LYS A 251 -17.23 -15.98 7.80
CA LYS A 251 -18.52 -15.57 7.24
C LYS A 251 -18.40 -14.40 6.28
N ALA A 252 -17.60 -13.41 6.64
CA ALA A 252 -17.32 -12.27 5.78
C ALA A 252 -16.70 -12.70 4.46
N MET A 253 -15.65 -13.52 4.50
CA MET A 253 -15.04 -14.05 3.27
C MET A 253 -16.00 -14.95 2.50
N ALA A 254 -16.77 -15.80 3.18
CA ALA A 254 -17.75 -16.68 2.53
C ALA A 254 -18.88 -15.94 1.83
N ALA A 255 -19.14 -14.68 2.18
CA ALA A 255 -20.11 -13.83 1.51
C ALA A 255 -19.71 -13.51 0.05
N HIS A 256 -18.39 -13.47 -0.22
CA HIS A 256 -17.85 -13.34 -1.58
C HIS A 256 -17.94 -14.67 -2.35
N MET A 257 -19.17 -15.07 -2.63
CA MET A 257 -19.51 -16.38 -3.26
C MET A 257 -18.91 -16.51 -4.66
N SER A 258 -18.96 -15.45 -5.47
CA SER A 258 -18.43 -15.41 -6.82
C SER A 258 -16.92 -15.69 -6.83
N GLN A 259 -16.22 -15.32 -5.75
CA GLN A 259 -14.79 -15.52 -5.56
C GLN A 259 -14.45 -16.81 -4.80
N GLU A 260 -15.43 -17.70 -4.64
CA GLU A 260 -15.27 -18.94 -3.87
C GLU A 260 -14.71 -18.69 -2.45
N GLY A 261 -15.06 -17.56 -1.83
CA GLY A 261 -14.50 -17.11 -0.55
C GLY A 261 -14.60 -18.15 0.57
N TYR A 262 -15.65 -18.99 0.56
CA TYR A 262 -15.82 -20.09 1.50
C TYR A 262 -14.69 -21.14 1.47
N LYS A 263 -13.92 -21.22 0.38
CA LYS A 263 -12.73 -22.09 0.28
C LYS A 263 -11.49 -21.47 0.89
N ARG A 264 -11.46 -20.14 1.09
CA ARG A 264 -10.28 -19.40 1.52
C ARG A 264 -10.31 -18.96 2.99
N GLY A 265 -11.49 -18.94 3.60
CA GLY A 265 -11.69 -18.34 4.92
C GLY A 265 -10.77 -18.90 6.02
N SER A 266 -10.44 -20.20 6.01
CA SER A 266 -9.55 -20.80 7.00
C SER A 266 -8.11 -20.29 6.94
N ARG A 267 -7.66 -19.81 5.77
CA ARG A 267 -6.30 -19.29 5.58
C ARG A 267 -6.10 -17.88 6.12
N LEU A 268 -7.19 -17.13 6.29
CA LEU A 268 -7.17 -15.73 6.64
C LEU A 268 -7.21 -15.48 8.14
N ILE A 269 -7.34 -16.55 8.92
CA ILE A 269 -7.53 -16.47 10.36
C ILE A 269 -6.32 -17.04 11.07
N ASN A 270 -5.58 -16.21 11.76
CA ASN A 270 -4.44 -16.60 12.59
C ASN A 270 -4.39 -15.73 13.86
N GLY A 271 -3.29 -15.80 14.60
CA GLY A 271 -3.14 -15.08 15.87
C GLY A 271 -2.86 -13.59 15.73
N ASP A 272 -2.40 -13.16 14.58
CA ASP A 272 -2.09 -11.76 14.27
C ASP A 272 -2.26 -11.44 12.78
N GLN A 273 -2.29 -10.14 12.48
CA GLN A 273 -2.12 -9.60 11.13
C GLN A 273 -0.88 -8.70 11.11
N VAL A 274 -0.20 -8.63 9.98
CA VAL A 274 1.06 -7.91 9.83
C VAL A 274 0.94 -6.77 8.82
N PHE A 275 1.55 -5.65 9.16
CA PHE A 275 1.53 -4.43 8.36
C PHE A 275 2.93 -3.81 8.34
N TRP A 276 3.17 -2.93 7.36
CA TRP A 276 4.40 -2.15 7.25
C TRP A 276 4.08 -0.66 7.15
N ARG A 277 4.78 0.14 7.95
CA ARG A 277 4.59 1.59 7.94
C ARG A 277 5.37 2.23 6.80
N ARG A 278 4.69 3.14 6.09
CA ARG A 278 5.32 4.13 5.22
C ARG A 278 5.22 5.50 5.87
N LYS A 279 6.35 6.20 5.99
CA LYS A 279 6.39 7.51 6.62
C LYS A 279 5.83 8.58 5.70
N THR A 280 4.85 9.33 6.19
CA THR A 280 4.22 10.47 5.49
C THR A 280 4.76 11.83 5.99
N ASP A 281 5.65 11.82 6.98
CA ASP A 281 6.38 12.98 7.50
C ASP A 281 7.70 13.25 6.76
N ASN A 282 7.87 12.70 5.57
CA ASN A 282 9.06 12.82 4.75
C ASN A 282 9.25 14.26 4.25
N LEU A 283 10.34 14.89 4.70
CA LEU A 283 10.66 16.28 4.40
C LEU A 283 11.18 16.48 2.96
N SER A 284 11.78 15.46 2.35
CA SER A 284 12.32 15.53 0.99
C SER A 284 11.23 15.70 -0.07
N LEU A 285 9.99 15.29 0.21
CA LEU A 285 8.86 15.46 -0.72
C LEU A 285 8.58 16.93 -1.06
N ASN A 286 8.87 17.85 -0.14
CA ASN A 286 8.69 19.29 -0.33
C ASN A 286 10.00 20.04 -0.61
N ALA A 287 11.12 19.33 -0.74
CA ALA A 287 12.41 19.92 -1.09
C ALA A 287 12.52 20.21 -2.59
N VAL A 288 13.40 21.10 -2.95
CA VAL A 288 13.83 21.30 -4.33
C VAL A 288 15.02 20.39 -4.59
N ILE A 289 14.90 19.51 -5.56
CA ILE A 289 15.96 18.56 -5.93
C ILE A 289 16.51 18.95 -7.30
N THR A 290 17.83 19.04 -7.41
CA THR A 290 18.56 19.18 -8.67
C THR A 290 19.57 18.06 -8.81
N VAL A 291 19.80 17.61 -10.02
CA VAL A 291 20.68 16.49 -10.33
C VAL A 291 21.75 16.90 -11.35
N SER A 292 22.87 16.20 -11.40
CA SER A 292 23.95 16.46 -12.33
C SER A 292 23.63 16.04 -13.77
N SER A 293 22.70 15.12 -13.95
CA SER A 293 22.23 14.69 -15.26
C SER A 293 20.80 14.17 -15.17
N ASP A 294 20.05 14.23 -16.29
CA ASP A 294 18.66 13.81 -16.39
C ASP A 294 17.71 14.60 -15.46
N GLU A 295 16.53 14.08 -15.18
CA GLU A 295 15.49 14.72 -14.38
C GLU A 295 15.42 14.16 -12.95
N ALA A 296 15.17 15.03 -11.99
CA ALA A 296 15.12 14.67 -10.56
C ALA A 296 13.77 14.07 -10.11
N THR A 297 12.84 13.83 -11.02
CA THR A 297 11.43 13.53 -10.73
C THR A 297 11.23 12.33 -9.81
N HIS A 298 12.11 11.32 -9.87
CA HIS A 298 11.99 10.08 -9.11
C HIS A 298 12.80 10.02 -7.81
N LEU A 299 13.41 11.13 -7.41
CA LEU A 299 14.16 11.18 -6.14
C LEU A 299 13.29 11.51 -4.92
N ASN A 300 12.09 12.06 -5.14
CA ASN A 300 11.14 12.41 -4.09
C ASN A 300 9.67 12.20 -4.47
N ASP A 301 9.38 11.15 -5.22
CA ASP A 301 8.03 10.82 -5.72
C ASP A 301 7.22 9.89 -4.84
N PHE A 302 7.72 9.51 -3.67
CA PHE A 302 7.08 8.56 -2.77
C PHE A 302 6.89 7.15 -3.36
N MET A 303 7.41 6.89 -4.57
CA MET A 303 7.29 5.60 -5.26
C MET A 303 8.34 4.60 -4.75
N ARG A 304 7.99 3.32 -4.77
CA ARG A 304 8.93 2.19 -4.66
C ARG A 304 8.65 1.25 -5.80
N PHE A 305 9.67 0.90 -6.54
CA PHE A 305 9.54 0.10 -7.74
C PHE A 305 10.56 -1.04 -7.76
N ASN A 306 10.14 -2.19 -8.28
CA ASN A 306 11.03 -3.31 -8.54
C ASN A 306 11.12 -3.57 -10.05
N ILE A 307 12.20 -3.15 -10.68
CA ILE A 307 12.41 -3.34 -12.12
C ILE A 307 12.73 -4.78 -12.50
N GLU A 308 13.05 -5.61 -11.54
CA GLU A 308 13.30 -7.04 -11.77
C GLU A 308 11.99 -7.86 -11.82
N ASP A 309 10.84 -7.20 -11.66
CA ASP A 309 9.55 -7.84 -11.86
C ASP A 309 9.41 -8.34 -13.31
N VAL A 310 9.34 -9.66 -13.46
CA VAL A 310 9.25 -10.31 -14.78
C VAL A 310 8.02 -9.83 -15.57
N GLN A 311 6.94 -9.46 -14.89
CA GLN A 311 5.74 -8.94 -15.54
C GLN A 311 5.85 -7.45 -15.89
N LEU A 312 6.81 -6.75 -15.32
CA LEU A 312 7.09 -5.34 -15.54
C LEU A 312 8.43 -5.10 -16.26
N ASN A 313 9.14 -6.15 -16.67
CA ASN A 313 10.45 -6.06 -17.33
C ASN A 313 10.44 -5.32 -18.67
N THR A 314 9.27 -4.95 -19.18
CA THR A 314 9.10 -4.12 -20.37
C THR A 314 9.17 -2.63 -20.07
N TYR A 315 9.23 -2.25 -18.79
CA TYR A 315 9.30 -0.84 -18.40
C TYR A 315 10.75 -0.35 -18.40
N ASN A 316 10.89 0.92 -18.79
CA ASN A 316 12.17 1.60 -18.67
C ASN A 316 12.42 1.95 -17.19
N PRO A 317 13.54 1.54 -16.58
CA PRO A 317 13.85 1.90 -15.20
C PRO A 317 13.85 3.42 -14.94
N GLU A 318 14.22 4.22 -15.94
CA GLU A 318 14.24 5.69 -15.88
C GLU A 318 12.85 6.30 -15.64
N ASP A 319 11.77 5.55 -15.94
CA ASP A 319 10.39 5.99 -15.67
C ASP A 319 10.01 5.90 -14.18
N TYR A 320 10.89 5.33 -13.32
CA TYR A 320 10.60 5.03 -11.92
C TYR A 320 11.74 5.35 -10.94
N MET A 321 12.93 5.67 -11.44
CA MET A 321 14.07 6.01 -10.61
C MET A 321 15.04 6.92 -11.35
N TRP A 322 15.74 7.77 -10.61
CA TRP A 322 16.82 8.55 -11.19
C TRP A 322 18.04 7.65 -11.45
N ILE A 323 18.46 7.59 -12.69
CA ILE A 323 19.66 6.89 -13.14
C ILE A 323 20.57 7.93 -13.83
N PRO A 324 21.74 8.26 -13.26
CA PRO A 324 22.66 9.20 -13.89
C PRO A 324 23.05 8.72 -15.28
N THR A 325 23.15 9.63 -16.24
CA THR A 325 23.65 9.27 -17.58
C THR A 325 25.06 8.70 -17.54
N ILE A 326 25.43 7.90 -18.53
CA ILE A 326 26.72 7.21 -18.56
C ILE A 326 27.92 8.18 -18.54
N ASP A 327 27.74 9.37 -19.08
CA ASP A 327 28.77 10.43 -19.18
C ASP A 327 28.77 11.36 -17.96
N ASP A 328 27.84 11.17 -17.03
CA ASP A 328 27.78 11.94 -15.79
C ASP A 328 28.89 11.49 -14.82
N ILE A 329 29.93 12.29 -14.73
CA ILE A 329 31.08 12.00 -13.82
C ILE A 329 30.78 12.41 -12.39
N GLU A 330 29.84 13.34 -12.16
CA GLU A 330 29.50 13.83 -10.82
C GLU A 330 28.55 12.89 -10.10
N ARG A 331 27.54 12.35 -10.79
CA ARG A 331 26.48 11.47 -10.27
C ARG A 331 25.90 12.01 -8.96
N LYS A 332 25.50 13.27 -8.99
CA LYS A 332 25.15 14.05 -7.81
C LYS A 332 23.70 14.47 -7.82
N ALA A 333 23.04 14.34 -6.67
CA ALA A 333 21.76 14.96 -6.37
C ALA A 333 21.95 15.96 -5.23
N HIS A 334 21.33 17.15 -5.37
CA HIS A 334 21.31 18.17 -4.35
C HIS A 334 19.89 18.41 -3.90
N ILE A 335 19.63 18.30 -2.59
CA ILE A 335 18.32 18.41 -1.96
C ILE A 335 18.29 19.67 -1.11
N ALA A 336 17.60 20.72 -1.56
CA ALA A 336 17.48 22.00 -0.87
C ALA A 336 16.10 22.13 -0.19
N PHE A 337 16.09 22.32 1.12
CA PHE A 337 14.86 22.54 1.87
C PHE A 337 14.37 23.98 1.71
N LYS A 338 13.06 24.20 1.63
CA LYS A 338 12.47 25.55 1.50
C LYS A 338 12.73 26.45 2.71
N LYS A 339 13.09 25.87 3.84
CA LYS A 339 13.47 26.53 5.09
C LYS A 339 14.44 25.64 5.85
N ILE A 340 15.21 26.23 6.74
CA ILE A 340 16.08 25.48 7.68
C ILE A 340 15.21 24.43 8.38
N THR A 341 15.63 23.19 8.30
CA THR A 341 14.84 22.03 8.70
C THR A 341 15.65 21.13 9.64
N VAL A 342 14.99 20.56 10.62
CA VAL A 342 15.61 19.58 11.53
C VAL A 342 15.58 18.21 10.88
N ILE A 343 16.74 17.62 10.66
CA ILE A 343 16.89 16.27 10.13
C ILE A 343 17.46 15.36 11.22
N GLN A 344 16.90 14.19 11.39
CA GLN A 344 17.40 13.16 12.29
C GLN A 344 17.64 11.82 11.59
N VAL A 345 16.90 11.54 10.53
CA VAL A 345 17.01 10.29 9.77
C VAL A 345 17.08 10.60 8.29
N ILE A 346 18.01 9.94 7.61
CA ILE A 346 18.09 9.92 6.15
C ILE A 346 17.77 8.51 5.69
N GLN A 347 16.80 8.39 4.80
CA GLN A 347 16.45 7.11 4.17
C GLN A 347 16.62 7.22 2.66
N LEU A 348 17.28 6.23 2.08
CA LEU A 348 17.51 6.11 0.65
C LEU A 348 16.88 4.81 0.18
N PHE A 349 16.06 4.89 -0.85
CA PHE A 349 15.44 3.75 -1.51
C PHE A 349 15.94 3.66 -2.95
N GLY A 350 16.11 2.45 -3.43
CA GLY A 350 16.51 2.17 -4.80
C GLY A 350 15.98 0.82 -5.25
N ASN A 351 16.62 0.24 -6.25
CA ASN A 351 16.21 -1.08 -6.72
C ASN A 351 16.45 -2.16 -5.65
N VAL A 352 15.62 -3.20 -5.69
CA VAL A 352 15.68 -4.36 -4.79
C VAL A 352 16.88 -5.27 -5.04
N GLN A 353 17.51 -5.18 -6.20
CA GLN A 353 18.70 -5.91 -6.57
C GLN A 353 19.89 -4.94 -6.80
N ASN A 354 21.07 -5.46 -7.03
CA ASN A 354 22.27 -4.65 -7.27
C ASN A 354 22.24 -3.85 -8.57
N THR A 355 21.39 -4.25 -9.52
CA THR A 355 21.22 -3.55 -10.79
C THR A 355 20.74 -2.12 -10.53
N TYR A 356 21.45 -1.14 -11.11
CA TYR A 356 21.19 0.29 -10.91
C TYR A 356 21.30 0.80 -9.46
N SER A 357 21.83 0.01 -8.55
CA SER A 357 22.12 0.47 -7.18
C SER A 357 23.55 0.97 -7.07
N PRO A 358 23.78 2.13 -6.42
CA PRO A 358 25.14 2.58 -6.16
C PRO A 358 25.83 1.65 -5.15
N CYS A 359 27.10 1.38 -5.31
CA CYS A 359 27.89 0.61 -4.35
C CYS A 359 28.40 1.44 -3.16
N SER A 360 28.44 2.76 -3.32
CA SER A 360 28.79 3.72 -2.27
C SER A 360 28.09 5.04 -2.48
N ILE A 361 27.68 5.71 -1.39
CA ILE A 361 27.05 7.02 -1.41
C ILE A 361 27.75 7.92 -0.40
N ARG A 362 28.19 9.09 -0.84
CA ARG A 362 28.66 10.17 0.04
C ARG A 362 27.55 11.20 0.22
N ILE A 363 27.18 11.46 1.46
CA ILE A 363 26.20 12.48 1.83
C ILE A 363 26.96 13.64 2.47
N GLU A 364 26.87 14.82 1.88
CA GLU A 364 27.39 16.07 2.41
C GLU A 364 26.22 16.93 2.89
N MET A 365 26.37 17.58 4.02
CA MET A 365 25.32 18.39 4.64
C MET A 365 25.74 19.86 4.70
N SER A 366 24.77 20.79 4.71
CA SER A 366 25.01 22.24 4.74
C SER A 366 25.85 22.73 5.92
N ASN A 367 25.89 21.97 7.02
CA ASN A 367 26.74 22.25 8.18
C ASN A 367 28.18 21.69 8.06
N GLY A 368 28.54 21.12 6.91
CA GLY A 368 29.87 20.52 6.65
C GLY A 368 30.04 19.09 7.13
N LYS A 369 29.05 18.48 7.77
CA LYS A 369 29.11 17.04 8.14
C LYS A 369 29.05 16.18 6.89
N GLN A 370 29.85 15.12 6.88
CA GLN A 370 29.87 14.13 5.80
C GLN A 370 29.59 12.73 6.36
N ILE A 371 28.88 11.93 5.59
CA ILE A 371 28.58 10.53 5.86
C ILE A 371 28.96 9.73 4.61
N ILE A 372 29.60 8.60 4.78
CA ILE A 372 29.90 7.67 3.70
C ILE A 372 29.18 6.36 4.01
N LEU A 373 28.39 5.91 3.04
CA LEU A 373 27.74 4.61 3.06
C LEU A 373 28.42 3.74 2.01
N ASP A 374 29.18 2.78 2.45
CA ASP A 374 29.94 1.86 1.59
C ASP A 374 29.31 0.45 1.60
N GLU A 375 29.70 -0.37 0.65
CA GLU A 375 29.31 -1.78 0.52
C GLU A 375 27.77 -1.96 0.43
N ILE A 376 27.11 -1.07 -0.33
CA ILE A 376 25.68 -1.12 -0.51
C ILE A 376 25.35 -2.33 -1.40
N ALA A 377 24.67 -3.34 -0.81
CA ALA A 377 24.27 -4.53 -1.54
C ALA A 377 23.02 -4.27 -2.42
N HIS A 378 22.00 -3.62 -1.85
CA HIS A 378 20.78 -3.19 -2.55
C HIS A 378 20.05 -2.14 -1.70
N MET A 379 19.14 -1.40 -2.30
CA MET A 379 18.42 -0.31 -1.66
C MET A 379 16.89 -0.54 -1.60
N GLY A 380 16.39 -1.72 -1.96
CA GLY A 380 14.95 -1.99 -2.02
C GLY A 380 14.23 -1.82 -0.68
N ASN A 381 14.81 -2.30 0.42
CA ASN A 381 14.28 -2.13 1.78
C ASN A 381 14.51 -0.73 2.37
N GLY A 382 15.25 0.10 1.65
CA GLY A 382 15.75 1.38 2.15
C GLY A 382 16.95 1.24 3.07
N ILE A 383 17.92 2.12 2.86
CA ILE A 383 19.06 2.29 3.76
C ILE A 383 18.74 3.44 4.67
N SER A 384 18.75 3.22 5.98
CA SER A 384 18.48 4.24 6.98
C SER A 384 19.75 4.60 7.71
N TYR A 385 20.06 5.88 7.76
CA TYR A 385 21.08 6.44 8.61
C TYR A 385 20.45 7.34 9.66
N VAL A 386 20.64 6.99 10.92
CA VAL A 386 20.16 7.79 12.06
C VAL A 386 21.31 8.66 12.54
N LEU A 387 21.09 9.97 12.59
CA LEU A 387 22.05 10.92 13.12
C LEU A 387 22.12 10.79 14.64
N ASP A 388 23.31 10.90 15.22
CA ASP A 388 23.53 10.83 16.68
C ASP A 388 22.70 11.92 17.42
N GLU A 389 22.54 13.06 16.77
CA GLU A 389 21.71 14.17 17.21
C GLU A 389 20.97 14.80 16.03
N PRO A 390 19.79 15.42 16.24
CA PRO A 390 19.11 16.18 15.20
C PRO A 390 19.96 17.35 14.72
N LEU A 391 20.05 17.53 13.41
CA LEU A 391 20.80 18.59 12.79
C LEU A 391 19.89 19.59 12.08
N LEU A 392 20.19 20.89 12.22
CA LEU A 392 19.56 21.93 11.42
C LEU A 392 20.29 22.05 10.09
N LEU A 393 19.58 21.81 8.99
CA LEU A 393 20.14 21.79 7.65
C LEU A 393 19.33 22.68 6.69
N GLU A 394 20.02 23.25 5.71
CA GLU A 394 19.44 23.95 4.58
C GLU A 394 19.30 23.02 3.35
N TRP A 395 20.24 22.09 3.26
CA TRP A 395 20.30 21.05 2.23
C TRP A 395 21.07 19.82 2.74
#